data_1dbc3ce6ecfc6c557141dc857237a8c9
#
_entry.id   1dbc3ce6ecfc6c557141dc857237a8c9
#
_cell.length_a   1.000
_cell.length_b   1.000
_cell.length_c   1.000
_cell.angle_alpha   90.00
_cell.angle_beta   90.00
_cell.angle_gamma   90.00
#
_symmetry.space_group_name_H-M   'P 1'
#
loop_
_entity.id
_entity.type
_entity.pdbx_description
1 polymer ?
#
loop_
_entity_poly.entity_id
_entity_poly.type
_entity_poly.pdbx_seq_one_letter_code
_entity_poly.pdbx_strand_id
1 'polypeptide(L)'
;MALKLASIFFTMILVDNYVLSKFLGICPFLGVSKKLDSAVGMSLAVTFVMVMATAATWPIYMLILVPNGLAYLQTIAFILVIAILVQLLESFLKKFIPTLYAALGVYLPLITTNCAILGVTILNVDNGYSFIESIVCSAGAGIGFLVAMVLFSGVRRRVEAAEPPKCFEGLPITLVAAAMTSLSFMGFGGIVEAIFM
;
A
#
# COMPACT_ATOMS: atom_id res chain seq x y z
N MET A 1 8.01 -2.09 24.58
CA MET A 1 8.43 -1.67 23.25
C MET A 1 8.13 -2.73 22.20
N ALA A 2 8.63 -3.94 22.33
CA ALA A 2 8.36 -5.03 21.38
C ALA A 2 6.88 -5.35 21.20
N LEU A 3 6.09 -5.38 22.29
CA LEU A 3 4.65 -5.63 22.23
C LEU A 3 3.91 -4.55 21.43
N LYS A 4 4.27 -3.27 21.61
CA LYS A 4 3.69 -2.14 20.85
C LYS A 4 4.01 -2.25 19.35
N LEU A 5 5.24 -2.61 19.00
CA LEU A 5 5.64 -2.80 17.61
C LEU A 5 4.90 -3.99 16.96
N ALA A 6 4.76 -5.09 17.67
CA ALA A 6 3.98 -6.24 17.22
C ALA A 6 2.49 -5.87 17.04
N SER A 7 1.90 -5.16 17.99
CA SER A 7 0.52 -4.67 17.88
C SER A 7 0.32 -3.80 16.64
N ILE A 8 1.17 -2.80 16.41
CA ILE A 8 1.12 -1.94 15.22
C ILE A 8 1.21 -2.79 13.93
N PHE A 9 2.15 -3.73 13.89
CA PHE A 9 2.36 -4.59 12.73
C PHE A 9 1.13 -5.45 12.40
N PHE A 10 0.56 -6.15 13.37
CA PHE A 10 -0.62 -7.00 13.15
C PHE A 10 -1.89 -6.19 12.86
N THR A 11 -2.06 -5.05 13.51
CA THR A 11 -3.19 -4.15 13.25
C THR A 11 -3.17 -3.65 11.80
N MET A 12 -1.99 -3.28 11.28
CA MET A 12 -1.84 -2.82 9.89
C MET A 12 -2.09 -3.91 8.85
N ILE A 13 -1.84 -5.17 9.19
CA ILE A 13 -2.10 -6.29 8.26
C ILE A 13 -3.58 -6.64 8.21
N LEU A 14 -4.26 -6.72 9.36
CA LEU A 14 -5.59 -7.32 9.48
C LEU A 14 -6.71 -6.28 9.59
N VAL A 15 -6.55 -5.26 10.43
CA VAL A 15 -7.64 -4.29 10.75
C VAL A 15 -7.56 -3.06 9.89
N ASP A 16 -6.45 -2.34 9.99
CA ASP A 16 -6.20 -1.09 9.26
C ASP A 16 -5.53 -1.36 7.92
N ASN A 17 -5.99 -2.38 7.20
CA ASN A 17 -5.48 -2.65 5.86
C ASN A 17 -5.78 -1.45 4.94
N TYR A 18 -4.71 -0.79 4.47
CA TYR A 18 -4.84 0.45 3.69
C TYR A 18 -5.65 0.29 2.40
N VAL A 19 -5.66 -0.89 1.80
CA VAL A 19 -6.41 -1.17 0.58
C VAL A 19 -7.89 -1.37 0.88
N LEU A 20 -8.19 -2.25 1.83
CA LEU A 20 -9.55 -2.71 2.09
C LEU A 20 -10.32 -1.82 3.06
N SER A 21 -9.63 -1.22 4.05
CA SER A 21 -10.26 -0.36 5.06
C SER A 21 -10.27 1.12 4.64
N LYS A 22 -9.15 1.62 4.09
CA LYS A 22 -8.98 3.05 3.74
C LYS A 22 -9.07 3.32 2.24
N PHE A 23 -9.26 2.30 1.40
CA PHE A 23 -9.35 2.40 -0.06
C PHE A 23 -8.13 3.07 -0.73
N LEU A 24 -6.96 2.99 -0.10
CA LEU A 24 -5.72 3.51 -0.63
C LEU A 24 -5.01 2.46 -1.49
N GLY A 25 -4.54 2.83 -2.67
CA GLY A 25 -3.87 1.91 -3.60
C GLY A 25 -4.82 1.10 -4.48
N ILE A 26 -6.02 1.62 -4.76
CA ILE A 26 -7.01 0.95 -5.62
C ILE A 26 -6.53 0.84 -7.06
N CYS A 27 -5.75 1.80 -7.57
CA CYS A 27 -5.28 1.78 -8.95
C CYS A 27 -4.48 0.51 -9.30
N PRO A 28 -3.43 0.14 -8.55
CA PRO A 28 -2.76 -1.14 -8.77
C PRO A 28 -3.62 -2.34 -8.38
N PHE A 29 -4.48 -2.20 -7.37
CA PHE A 29 -5.39 -3.24 -6.93
C PHE A 29 -6.35 -3.70 -8.05
N LEU A 30 -6.97 -2.78 -8.78
CA LEU A 30 -7.84 -3.09 -9.91
C LEU A 30 -7.06 -3.44 -11.18
N GLY A 31 -5.92 -2.78 -11.42
CA GLY A 31 -5.14 -2.94 -12.64
C GLY A 31 -4.38 -4.26 -12.73
N VAL A 32 -3.79 -4.72 -11.64
CA VAL A 32 -2.83 -5.83 -11.62
C VAL A 32 -3.40 -7.13 -11.06
N SER A 33 -4.57 -7.10 -10.41
CA SER A 33 -5.17 -8.27 -9.74
C SER A 33 -5.64 -9.40 -10.65
N LYS A 34 -5.57 -9.24 -11.98
CA LYS A 34 -5.95 -10.29 -12.96
C LYS A 34 -5.03 -11.52 -12.92
N LYS A 35 -3.74 -11.32 -12.71
CA LYS A 35 -2.72 -12.38 -12.69
C LYS A 35 -2.04 -12.42 -11.33
N LEU A 36 -2.06 -13.58 -10.68
CA LEU A 36 -1.49 -13.76 -9.34
C LEU A 36 0.02 -13.42 -9.30
N ASP A 37 0.78 -13.88 -10.28
CA ASP A 37 2.23 -13.64 -10.34
C ASP A 37 2.56 -12.14 -10.42
N SER A 38 1.79 -11.40 -11.24
CA SER A 38 1.93 -9.95 -11.36
C SER A 38 1.50 -9.24 -10.08
N ALA A 39 0.44 -9.73 -9.43
CA ALA A 39 -0.06 -9.19 -8.17
C ALA A 39 0.97 -9.32 -7.04
N VAL A 40 1.60 -10.48 -6.91
CA VAL A 40 2.65 -10.74 -5.91
C VAL A 40 3.89 -9.89 -6.19
N GLY A 41 4.39 -9.88 -7.43
CA GLY A 41 5.56 -9.08 -7.82
C GLY A 41 5.34 -7.58 -7.57
N MET A 42 4.17 -7.07 -7.94
CA MET A 42 3.78 -5.68 -7.68
C MET A 42 3.71 -5.36 -6.18
N SER A 43 3.12 -6.25 -5.39
CA SER A 43 2.96 -6.06 -3.94
C SER A 43 4.31 -6.02 -3.22
N LEU A 44 5.26 -6.87 -3.62
CA LEU A 44 6.61 -6.86 -3.08
C LEU A 44 7.35 -5.55 -3.42
N ALA A 45 7.23 -5.08 -4.67
CA ALA A 45 7.80 -3.82 -5.09
C ALA A 45 7.20 -2.63 -4.32
N VAL A 46 5.88 -2.60 -4.15
CA VAL A 46 5.17 -1.58 -3.35
C VAL A 46 5.62 -1.60 -1.90
N THR A 47 5.75 -2.78 -1.29
CA THR A 47 6.24 -2.93 0.11
C THR A 47 7.64 -2.34 0.26
N PHE A 48 8.54 -2.67 -0.66
CA PHE A 48 9.90 -2.14 -0.65
C PHE A 48 9.91 -0.61 -0.76
N VAL A 49 9.14 -0.06 -1.71
CA VAL A 49 9.04 1.39 -1.91
C VAL A 49 8.39 2.08 -0.71
N MET A 50 7.37 1.48 -0.07
CA MET A 50 6.76 2.02 1.16
C MET A 50 7.77 2.19 2.30
N VAL A 51 8.59 1.17 2.54
CA VAL A 51 9.61 1.23 3.59
C VAL A 51 10.68 2.29 3.26
N MET A 52 11.16 2.32 2.01
CA MET A 52 12.13 3.32 1.56
C MET A 52 11.57 4.74 1.61
N ALA A 53 10.32 4.93 1.18
CA ALA A 53 9.65 6.23 1.22
C ALA A 53 9.51 6.74 2.66
N THR A 54 9.09 5.89 3.59
CA THR A 54 8.99 6.25 5.00
C THR A 54 10.35 6.58 5.60
N ALA A 55 11.39 5.80 5.28
CA ALA A 55 12.75 6.06 5.75
C ALA A 55 13.32 7.40 5.26
N ALA A 56 12.89 7.87 4.08
CA ALA A 56 13.29 9.16 3.53
C ALA A 56 12.41 10.32 4.02
N THR A 57 11.09 10.14 4.06
CA THR A 57 10.14 11.22 4.38
C THR A 57 10.12 11.58 5.87
N TRP A 58 10.28 10.60 6.76
CA TRP A 58 10.26 10.84 8.21
C TRP A 58 11.37 11.81 8.69
N PRO A 59 12.67 11.62 8.35
CA PRO A 59 13.69 12.57 8.74
C PRO A 59 13.54 13.93 8.07
N ILE A 60 13.06 13.98 6.82
CA ILE A 60 12.79 15.25 6.14
C ILE A 60 11.70 16.04 6.88
N TYR A 61 10.65 15.37 7.32
CA TYR A 61 9.59 16.00 8.11
C TYR A 61 10.14 16.58 9.43
N MET A 62 10.85 15.74 10.22
CA MET A 62 11.34 16.12 11.54
C MET A 62 12.46 17.17 11.51
N LEU A 63 13.35 17.12 10.50
CA LEU A 63 14.53 18.01 10.44
C LEU A 63 14.28 19.28 9.65
N ILE A 64 13.37 19.28 8.68
CA ILE A 64 13.16 20.41 7.77
C ILE A 64 11.79 21.06 7.99
N LEU A 65 10.70 20.30 7.99
CA LEU A 65 9.36 20.87 8.02
C LEU A 65 8.98 21.39 9.42
N VAL A 66 9.24 20.63 10.46
CA VAL A 66 8.86 20.98 11.82
C VAL A 66 9.60 22.23 12.32
N PRO A 67 10.94 22.35 12.19
CA PRO A 67 11.67 23.53 12.69
C PRO A 67 11.31 24.83 11.96
N ASN A 68 10.93 24.73 10.67
CA ASN A 68 10.59 25.89 9.84
C ASN A 68 9.10 26.27 9.90
N GLY A 69 8.28 25.55 10.66
CA GLY A 69 6.83 25.82 10.75
C GLY A 69 6.07 25.54 9.44
N LEU A 70 6.64 24.75 8.53
CA LEU A 70 6.11 24.43 7.20
C LEU A 70 5.29 23.14 7.20
N ALA A 71 4.69 22.74 8.31
CA ALA A 71 3.91 21.50 8.43
C ALA A 71 2.74 21.43 7.43
N TYR A 72 2.17 22.56 7.02
CA TYR A 72 1.10 22.61 6.01
C TYR A 72 1.55 22.20 4.60
N LEU A 73 2.87 22.21 4.30
CA LEU A 73 3.45 21.75 3.04
C LEU A 73 3.84 20.27 3.05
N GLN A 74 3.51 19.53 4.12
CA GLN A 74 3.84 18.12 4.31
C GLN A 74 3.51 17.27 3.09
N THR A 75 2.28 17.35 2.59
CA THR A 75 1.81 16.54 1.46
C THR A 75 2.62 16.80 0.18
N ILE A 76 2.88 18.07 -0.13
CA ILE A 76 3.63 18.47 -1.33
C ILE A 76 5.08 17.98 -1.22
N ALA A 77 5.71 18.16 -0.07
CA ALA A 77 7.07 17.71 0.19
C ALA A 77 7.18 16.17 0.06
N PHE A 78 6.22 15.43 0.61
CA PHE A 78 6.20 13.97 0.54
C PHE A 78 6.02 13.45 -0.88
N ILE A 79 5.09 14.03 -1.65
CA ILE A 79 4.90 13.67 -3.06
C ILE A 79 6.20 13.88 -3.84
N LEU A 80 6.87 15.01 -3.66
CA LEU A 80 8.11 15.32 -4.35
C LEU A 80 9.23 14.34 -4.00
N VAL A 81 9.41 14.05 -2.71
CA VAL A 81 10.43 13.11 -2.23
C VAL A 81 10.17 11.70 -2.75
N ILE A 82 8.93 11.23 -2.68
CA ILE A 82 8.54 9.90 -3.17
C ILE A 82 8.76 9.81 -4.68
N ALA A 83 8.38 10.84 -5.45
CA ALA A 83 8.58 10.87 -6.90
C ALA A 83 10.06 10.78 -7.27
N ILE A 84 10.92 11.57 -6.64
CA ILE A 84 12.38 11.52 -6.87
C ILE A 84 12.95 10.14 -6.52
N LEU A 85 12.54 9.58 -5.39
CA LEU A 85 13.04 8.30 -4.90
C LEU A 85 12.63 7.15 -5.85
N VAL A 86 11.39 7.13 -6.30
CA VAL A 86 10.91 6.10 -7.24
C VAL A 86 11.56 6.26 -8.62
N GLN A 87 11.80 7.49 -9.09
CA GLN A 87 12.49 7.75 -10.34
C GLN A 87 13.96 7.29 -10.30
N LEU A 88 14.63 7.50 -9.16
CA LEU A 88 15.97 6.96 -8.92
C LEU A 88 15.95 5.43 -8.93
N LEU A 89 14.99 4.81 -8.25
CA LEU A 89 14.83 3.36 -8.21
C LEU A 89 14.58 2.79 -9.61
N GLU A 90 13.73 3.44 -10.42
CA GLU A 90 13.47 3.06 -11.79
C GLU A 90 14.74 3.08 -12.65
N SER A 91 15.50 4.16 -12.56
CA SER A 91 16.77 4.31 -13.29
C SER A 91 17.80 3.26 -12.87
N PHE A 92 17.82 2.93 -11.58
CA PHE A 92 18.68 1.88 -11.02
C PHE A 92 18.28 0.49 -11.54
N LEU A 93 16.99 0.14 -11.47
CA LEU A 93 16.46 -1.14 -11.96
C LEU A 93 16.70 -1.32 -13.45
N LYS A 94 16.50 -0.28 -14.25
CA LYS A 94 16.75 -0.30 -15.71
C LYS A 94 18.22 -0.60 -16.03
N LYS A 95 19.14 -0.10 -15.21
CA LYS A 95 20.59 -0.28 -15.46
C LYS A 95 21.12 -1.61 -14.95
N PHE A 96 20.68 -2.07 -13.77
CA PHE A 96 21.28 -3.23 -13.09
C PHE A 96 20.49 -4.53 -13.26
N ILE A 97 19.16 -4.46 -13.38
CA ILE A 97 18.30 -5.65 -13.43
C ILE A 97 17.25 -5.49 -14.55
N PRO A 98 17.66 -5.55 -15.84
CA PRO A 98 16.75 -5.32 -16.96
C PRO A 98 15.63 -6.37 -17.07
N THR A 99 15.83 -7.58 -16.59
CA THR A 99 14.80 -8.64 -16.53
C THR A 99 13.66 -8.28 -15.59
N LEU A 100 13.97 -7.76 -14.41
CA LEU A 100 12.97 -7.30 -13.44
C LEU A 100 12.28 -6.03 -13.94
N TYR A 101 13.04 -5.12 -14.57
CA TYR A 101 12.49 -3.93 -15.21
C TYR A 101 11.48 -4.29 -16.32
N ALA A 102 11.77 -5.27 -17.16
CA ALA A 102 10.85 -5.72 -18.20
C ALA A 102 9.56 -6.33 -17.63
N ALA A 103 9.65 -7.03 -16.51
CA ALA A 103 8.50 -7.60 -15.81
C ALA A 103 7.65 -6.54 -15.10
N LEU A 104 8.26 -5.52 -14.50
CA LEU A 104 7.62 -4.45 -13.72
C LEU A 104 7.40 -3.17 -14.52
N GLY A 105 8.01 -3.01 -15.69
CA GLY A 105 8.10 -1.74 -16.42
C GLY A 105 6.76 -1.08 -16.76
N VAL A 106 5.71 -1.87 -17.03
CA VAL A 106 4.35 -1.35 -17.26
C VAL A 106 3.70 -0.87 -15.95
N TYR A 107 4.14 -1.38 -14.79
CA TYR A 107 3.57 -1.08 -13.49
C TYR A 107 4.31 0.01 -12.71
N LEU A 108 5.51 0.40 -13.14
CA LEU A 108 6.33 1.44 -12.49
C LEU A 108 5.59 2.77 -12.34
N PRO A 109 4.88 3.30 -13.35
CA PRO A 109 4.07 4.50 -13.17
C PRO A 109 2.98 4.34 -12.10
N LEU A 110 2.40 3.14 -11.96
CA LEU A 110 1.41 2.82 -10.93
C LEU A 110 2.01 2.77 -9.52
N ILE A 111 3.31 2.50 -9.39
CA ILE A 111 4.03 2.56 -8.12
C ILE A 111 4.31 4.02 -7.75
N THR A 112 4.78 4.83 -8.70
CA THR A 112 5.13 6.25 -8.47
C THR A 112 3.92 7.06 -8.00
N THR A 113 2.75 6.84 -8.57
CA THR A 113 1.51 7.54 -8.23
C THR A 113 0.64 6.79 -7.22
N ASN A 114 1.20 5.82 -6.51
CA ASN A 114 0.44 4.98 -5.59
C ASN A 114 0.05 5.76 -4.32
N CYS A 115 -1.25 6.01 -4.18
CA CYS A 115 -1.81 6.71 -3.03
C CYS A 115 -1.62 5.95 -1.69
N ALA A 116 -1.39 4.63 -1.70
CA ALA A 116 -1.08 3.89 -0.49
C ALA A 116 0.29 4.27 0.08
N ILE A 117 1.30 4.49 -0.76
CA ILE A 117 2.64 4.91 -0.33
C ILE A 117 2.57 6.29 0.33
N LEU A 118 1.90 7.23 -0.31
CA LEU A 118 1.70 8.56 0.25
C LEU A 118 0.87 8.52 1.54
N GLY A 119 -0.21 7.73 1.54
CA GLY A 119 -1.08 7.59 2.70
C GLY A 119 -0.37 7.04 3.93
N VAL A 120 0.48 6.02 3.77
CA VAL A 120 1.30 5.46 4.86
C VAL A 120 2.25 6.50 5.43
N THR A 121 2.94 7.27 4.60
CA THR A 121 3.90 8.29 5.06
C THR A 121 3.22 9.43 5.81
N ILE A 122 2.06 9.89 5.36
CA ILE A 122 1.26 10.93 6.04
C ILE A 122 0.74 10.40 7.38
N LEU A 123 0.10 9.23 7.39
CA LEU A 123 -0.50 8.66 8.60
C LEU A 123 0.53 8.31 9.67
N ASN A 124 1.75 7.92 9.30
CA ASN A 124 2.84 7.72 10.26
C ASN A 124 3.20 9.00 11.01
N VAL A 125 3.19 10.13 10.33
CA VAL A 125 3.45 11.44 10.92
C VAL A 125 2.27 11.91 11.77
N ASP A 126 1.05 11.78 11.26
CA ASP A 126 -0.17 12.20 11.93
C ASP A 126 -0.41 11.42 13.24
N ASN A 127 -0.04 10.13 13.26
CA ASN A 127 -0.08 9.28 14.45
C ASN A 127 1.09 9.54 15.42
N GLY A 128 2.04 10.41 15.06
CA GLY A 128 3.20 10.73 15.90
C GLY A 128 4.15 9.54 16.13
N TYR A 129 4.24 8.62 15.18
CA TYR A 129 5.10 7.44 15.31
C TYR A 129 6.58 7.83 15.28
N SER A 130 7.37 7.17 16.14
CA SER A 130 8.84 7.26 16.07
C SER A 130 9.36 6.63 14.77
N PHE A 131 10.61 6.91 14.42
CA PHE A 131 11.22 6.39 13.19
C PHE A 131 11.10 4.86 13.05
N ILE A 132 11.38 4.12 14.12
CA ILE A 132 11.29 2.65 14.11
C ILE A 132 9.84 2.19 13.99
N GLU A 133 8.91 2.81 14.70
CA GLU A 133 7.48 2.52 14.61
C GLU A 133 6.93 2.79 13.21
N SER A 134 7.37 3.87 12.56
CA SER A 134 7.00 4.22 11.19
C SER A 134 7.49 3.19 10.17
N ILE A 135 8.71 2.68 10.31
CA ILE A 135 9.24 1.62 9.44
C ILE A 135 8.47 0.32 9.62
N VAL A 136 8.19 -0.08 10.86
CA VAL A 136 7.42 -1.29 11.16
C VAL A 136 5.98 -1.16 10.66
N CYS A 137 5.35 0.01 10.82
CA CYS A 137 4.04 0.31 10.29
C CYS A 137 4.01 0.18 8.75
N SER A 138 5.01 0.74 8.06
CA SER A 138 5.11 0.68 6.60
C SER A 138 5.36 -0.73 6.09
N ALA A 139 6.16 -1.53 6.79
CA ALA A 139 6.36 -2.94 6.47
C ALA A 139 5.06 -3.75 6.67
N GLY A 140 4.35 -3.52 7.77
CA GLY A 140 3.04 -4.12 8.04
C GLY A 140 2.00 -3.75 6.99
N ALA A 141 1.93 -2.47 6.62
CA ALA A 141 1.05 -1.98 5.56
C ALA A 141 1.35 -2.61 4.19
N GLY A 142 2.64 -2.79 3.86
CA GLY A 142 3.06 -3.47 2.63
C GLY A 142 2.66 -4.95 2.59
N ILE A 143 2.82 -5.66 3.71
CA ILE A 143 2.36 -7.06 3.83
C ILE A 143 0.83 -7.11 3.78
N GLY A 144 0.12 -6.19 4.43
CA GLY A 144 -1.33 -6.05 4.33
C GLY A 144 -1.78 -5.80 2.88
N PHE A 145 -1.06 -4.99 2.13
CA PHE A 145 -1.28 -4.78 0.70
C PHE A 145 -1.13 -6.09 -0.10
N LEU A 146 -0.08 -6.87 0.17
CA LEU A 146 0.14 -8.17 -0.47
C LEU A 146 -0.99 -9.15 -0.16
N VAL A 147 -1.40 -9.27 1.09
CA VAL A 147 -2.52 -10.13 1.51
C VAL A 147 -3.82 -9.73 0.78
N ALA A 148 -4.14 -8.42 0.76
CA ALA A 148 -5.31 -7.91 0.06
C ALA A 148 -5.29 -8.24 -1.44
N MET A 149 -4.13 -8.05 -2.11
CA MET A 149 -3.95 -8.32 -3.52
C MET A 149 -4.11 -9.81 -3.87
N VAL A 150 -3.53 -10.70 -3.07
CA VAL A 150 -3.61 -12.16 -3.28
C VAL A 150 -5.05 -12.64 -3.09
N LEU A 151 -5.71 -12.23 -2.00
CA LEU A 151 -7.10 -12.60 -1.73
C LEU A 151 -8.04 -12.09 -2.83
N PHE A 152 -7.89 -10.83 -3.22
CA PHE A 152 -8.74 -10.25 -4.26
C PHE A 152 -8.49 -10.85 -5.65
N SER A 153 -7.25 -11.22 -5.97
CA SER A 153 -6.95 -11.95 -7.21
C SER A 153 -7.72 -13.28 -7.28
N GLY A 154 -7.85 -13.99 -6.15
CA GLY A 154 -8.66 -15.19 -6.03
C GLY A 154 -10.16 -14.93 -6.22
N VAL A 155 -10.70 -13.90 -5.59
CA VAL A 155 -12.12 -13.48 -5.72
C VAL A 155 -12.41 -13.08 -7.16
N ARG A 156 -11.57 -12.23 -7.75
CA ARG A 156 -11.74 -11.75 -9.13
C ARG A 156 -11.80 -12.88 -10.15
N ARG A 157 -10.90 -13.85 -10.01
CA ARG A 157 -10.89 -15.04 -10.89
C ARG A 157 -12.19 -15.84 -10.82
N ARG A 158 -12.82 -15.93 -9.65
CA ARG A 158 -14.13 -16.57 -9.47
C ARG A 158 -15.26 -15.76 -10.08
N VAL A 159 -15.23 -14.45 -9.90
CA VAL A 159 -16.25 -13.53 -10.41
C VAL A 159 -16.22 -13.45 -11.94
N GLU A 160 -15.04 -13.42 -12.55
CA GLU A 160 -14.88 -13.43 -14.01
C GLU A 160 -15.37 -14.75 -14.64
N ALA A 161 -15.23 -15.89 -13.92
CA ALA A 161 -15.74 -17.20 -14.36
C ALA A 161 -17.25 -17.40 -14.20
N ALA A 162 -17.93 -16.53 -13.45
CA ALA A 162 -19.35 -16.65 -13.14
C ALA A 162 -20.29 -16.06 -14.22
N GLU A 163 -19.77 -15.59 -15.35
CA GLU A 163 -20.51 -14.98 -16.47
C GLU A 163 -21.56 -13.95 -15.99
N PRO A 164 -21.11 -12.78 -15.48
CA PRO A 164 -22.04 -11.77 -14.98
C PRO A 164 -22.92 -11.18 -16.08
N PRO A 165 -24.10 -10.64 -15.73
CA PRO A 165 -24.96 -9.94 -16.70
C PRO A 165 -24.20 -8.84 -17.45
N LYS A 166 -24.51 -8.62 -18.72
CA LYS A 166 -23.81 -7.67 -19.60
C LYS A 166 -23.66 -6.25 -19.03
N CYS A 167 -24.61 -5.80 -18.19
CA CYS A 167 -24.55 -4.49 -17.53
C CYS A 167 -23.50 -4.42 -16.40
N PHE A 168 -23.08 -5.55 -15.85
CA PHE A 168 -22.06 -5.63 -14.79
C PHE A 168 -20.70 -6.15 -15.28
N GLU A 169 -20.60 -6.52 -16.55
CA GLU A 169 -19.38 -7.08 -17.12
C GLU A 169 -18.20 -6.10 -17.05
N GLY A 170 -17.04 -6.58 -16.62
CA GLY A 170 -15.79 -5.82 -16.56
C GLY A 170 -15.52 -5.11 -15.21
N LEU A 171 -15.35 -3.80 -15.23
CA LEU A 171 -15.04 -3.01 -14.04
C LEU A 171 -16.15 -2.96 -12.99
N PRO A 172 -17.45 -2.84 -13.34
CA PRO A 172 -18.50 -2.73 -12.31
C PRO A 172 -18.55 -3.93 -11.38
N ILE A 173 -18.50 -5.15 -11.91
CA ILE A 173 -18.53 -6.37 -11.08
C ILE A 173 -17.28 -6.49 -10.20
N THR A 174 -16.14 -6.02 -10.71
CA THR A 174 -14.88 -6.00 -9.94
C THR A 174 -14.97 -5.05 -8.74
N LEU A 175 -15.61 -3.88 -8.91
CA LEU A 175 -15.85 -2.93 -7.83
C LEU A 175 -16.83 -3.47 -6.77
N VAL A 176 -17.90 -4.14 -7.21
CA VAL A 176 -18.84 -4.79 -6.29
C VAL A 176 -18.15 -5.88 -5.48
N ALA A 177 -17.34 -6.72 -6.13
CA ALA A 177 -16.54 -7.74 -5.46
C ALA A 177 -15.53 -7.13 -4.47
N ALA A 178 -14.89 -6.03 -4.83
CA ALA A 178 -13.99 -5.29 -3.93
C ALA A 178 -14.73 -4.74 -2.70
N ALA A 179 -15.90 -4.16 -2.89
CA ALA A 179 -16.74 -3.65 -1.80
C ALA A 179 -17.16 -4.79 -0.83
N MET A 180 -17.58 -5.92 -1.35
CA MET A 180 -17.95 -7.09 -0.52
C MET A 180 -16.75 -7.65 0.24
N THR A 181 -15.59 -7.71 -0.40
CA THR A 181 -14.34 -8.14 0.26
C THR A 181 -13.95 -7.16 1.38
N SER A 182 -14.06 -5.86 1.15
CA SER A 182 -13.79 -4.82 2.14
C SER A 182 -14.73 -4.93 3.36
N LEU A 183 -16.03 -5.13 3.13
CA LEU A 183 -17.00 -5.33 4.21
C LEU A 183 -16.69 -6.57 5.06
N SER A 184 -16.25 -7.66 4.42
CA SER A 184 -15.81 -8.87 5.12
C SER A 184 -14.59 -8.61 6.00
N PHE A 185 -13.64 -7.78 5.54
CA PHE A 185 -12.46 -7.41 6.32
C PHE A 185 -12.77 -6.50 7.51
N MET A 186 -13.79 -5.67 7.43
CA MET A 186 -14.22 -4.84 8.59
C MET A 186 -14.65 -5.71 9.79
N GLY A 187 -15.13 -6.93 9.55
CA GLY A 187 -15.46 -7.87 10.61
C GLY A 187 -14.26 -8.32 11.45
N PHE A 188 -13.04 -8.27 10.92
CA PHE A 188 -11.83 -8.59 11.68
C PHE A 188 -11.46 -7.52 12.73
N GLY A 189 -11.95 -6.29 12.59
CA GLY A 189 -11.69 -5.20 13.54
C GLY A 189 -12.09 -5.57 14.96
N GLY A 190 -13.29 -6.13 15.14
CA GLY A 190 -13.77 -6.56 16.46
C GLY A 190 -12.97 -7.71 17.09
N ILE A 191 -12.33 -8.56 16.29
CA ILE A 191 -11.52 -9.67 16.80
C ILE A 191 -10.20 -9.16 17.38
N VAL A 192 -9.56 -8.22 16.71
CA VAL A 192 -8.28 -7.67 17.16
C VAL A 192 -8.45 -6.79 18.40
N GLU A 193 -9.52 -5.99 18.47
CA GLU A 193 -9.86 -5.27 19.69
C GLU A 193 -10.08 -6.21 20.88
N ALA A 194 -10.73 -7.35 20.67
CA ALA A 194 -10.97 -8.33 21.73
C ALA A 194 -9.70 -9.08 22.20
N ILE A 195 -8.66 -9.14 21.37
CA ILE A 195 -7.40 -9.84 21.71
C ILE A 195 -6.39 -8.91 22.37
N PHE A 196 -6.38 -7.62 22.02
CA PHE A 196 -5.38 -6.64 22.49
C PHE A 196 -5.92 -5.67 23.55
N MET A 197 -7.23 -5.66 23.81
CA MET A 197 -7.84 -5.04 24.99
C MET A 197 -7.97 -6.06 26.15
#